data_421631c2553c402b20b471877d587135
#
_entry.id   421631c2553c402b20b471877d587135
#
_cell.length_a   1.000
_cell.length_b   1.000
_cell.length_c   1.000
_cell.angle_alpha   90.00
_cell.angle_beta   90.00
_cell.angle_gamma   90.00
#
_symmetry.space_group_name_H-M   'P 1'
#
loop_
_entity.id
_entity.type
_entity.pdbx_description
1 polymer ?
#
loop_
_entity_poly.entity_id
_entity_poly.type
_entity_poly.pdbx_seq_one_letter_code
_entity_poly.pdbx_strand_id
1 'polypeptide(L)'
;MVIARDAQISEGFSYDFSAYKLVSGAAASTLIMQMGADDQTNWLGLTLQTQIAIAKGQGTTTMQLRVLENVWVQMAATDMLNVLEASGAWKSAIIEACSDAKDAMTALVADATKAPADVLAVQPTWP
;
A
#
# COMPACT_ATOMS: atom_id res chain seq x y z
N MET A 1 -13.12 6.85 12.01
CA MET A 1 -12.57 6.68 10.65
C MET A 1 -11.05 6.72 10.59
N VAL A 2 -10.40 7.74 11.15
CA VAL A 2 -8.93 7.86 11.10
C VAL A 2 -8.23 6.64 11.72
N ILE A 3 -8.68 6.17 12.89
CA ILE A 3 -8.11 4.99 13.56
C ILE A 3 -8.27 3.74 12.70
N ALA A 4 -9.44 3.52 12.08
CA ALA A 4 -9.67 2.38 11.21
C ALA A 4 -8.80 2.43 9.94
N ARG A 5 -8.62 3.60 9.36
CA ARG A 5 -7.73 3.82 8.22
C ARG A 5 -6.29 3.48 8.57
N ASP A 6 -5.79 3.99 9.68
CA ASP A 6 -4.41 3.78 10.10
C ASP A 6 -4.15 2.31 10.46
N ALA A 7 -5.12 1.64 11.08
CA ALA A 7 -5.05 0.21 11.36
C ALA A 7 -4.98 -0.60 10.06
N GLN A 8 -5.80 -0.28 9.07
CA GLN A 8 -5.81 -0.97 7.77
C GLN A 8 -4.48 -0.79 7.04
N ILE A 9 -3.93 0.42 7.04
CA ILE A 9 -2.62 0.71 6.43
C ILE A 9 -1.51 -0.04 7.18
N SER A 10 -1.58 -0.11 8.51
CA SER A 10 -0.58 -0.79 9.34
C SER A 10 -0.56 -2.31 9.15
N GLU A 11 -1.65 -2.93 8.71
CA GLU A 11 -1.68 -4.36 8.36
C GLU A 11 -0.75 -4.69 7.19
N GLY A 12 -0.44 -3.69 6.36
CA GLY A 12 0.46 -3.84 5.23
C GLY A 12 -0.24 -4.23 3.94
N PHE A 13 0.50 -4.13 2.84
CA PHE A 13 0.07 -4.42 1.49
C PHE A 13 0.56 -5.79 1.06
N SER A 14 -0.35 -6.72 0.83
CA SER A 14 -0.04 -8.04 0.29
C SER A 14 0.19 -7.95 -1.22
N TYR A 15 1.35 -8.41 -1.69
CA TYR A 15 1.72 -8.39 -3.10
C TYR A 15 2.29 -9.75 -3.52
N ASP A 16 1.95 -10.18 -4.72
CA ASP A 16 2.48 -11.43 -5.31
C ASP A 16 3.85 -11.16 -5.95
N PHE A 17 4.90 -11.63 -5.29
CA PHE A 17 6.27 -11.55 -5.77
C PHE A 17 6.74 -12.84 -6.48
N SER A 18 5.84 -13.73 -6.86
CA SER A 18 6.20 -15.04 -7.44
C SER A 18 7.01 -14.95 -8.74
N ALA A 19 6.94 -13.81 -9.46
CA ALA A 19 7.75 -13.53 -10.64
C ALA A 19 9.21 -13.20 -10.32
N TYR A 20 9.56 -13.00 -9.06
CA TYR A 20 10.87 -12.55 -8.60
C TYR A 20 11.51 -13.57 -7.67
N LYS A 21 12.75 -13.29 -7.26
CA LYS A 21 13.50 -14.14 -6.33
C LYS A 21 13.85 -13.36 -5.07
N LEU A 22 13.99 -14.07 -3.97
CA LEU A 22 14.62 -13.54 -2.77
C LEU A 22 16.11 -13.30 -3.02
N VAL A 23 16.72 -12.43 -2.24
CA VAL A 23 18.17 -12.20 -2.31
C VAL A 23 18.96 -13.48 -2.03
N SER A 24 18.39 -14.41 -1.26
CA SER A 24 18.95 -15.75 -1.05
C SER A 24 18.98 -16.63 -2.30
N GLY A 25 18.26 -16.26 -3.37
CA GLY A 25 18.09 -17.02 -4.59
C GLY A 25 16.86 -17.94 -4.62
N ALA A 26 16.16 -18.10 -3.51
CA ALA A 26 14.91 -18.85 -3.46
C ALA A 26 13.79 -18.12 -4.18
N ALA A 27 12.78 -18.86 -4.68
CA ALA A 27 11.59 -18.27 -5.28
C ALA A 27 10.82 -17.45 -4.23
N ALA A 28 10.38 -16.25 -4.61
CA ALA A 28 9.52 -15.45 -3.78
C ALA A 28 8.05 -15.93 -3.89
N SER A 29 7.24 -15.53 -2.96
CA SER A 29 5.80 -15.84 -2.89
C SER A 29 5.00 -14.57 -2.69
N THR A 30 3.74 -14.68 -2.31
CA THR A 30 2.95 -13.55 -1.84
C THR A 30 3.47 -13.13 -0.48
N LEU A 31 3.94 -11.89 -0.39
CA LEU A 31 4.56 -11.32 0.81
C LEU A 31 3.90 -9.99 1.16
N ILE A 32 4.07 -9.55 2.39
CA ILE A 32 3.47 -8.32 2.89
C ILE A 32 4.51 -7.20 2.93
N MET A 33 4.23 -6.10 2.23
CA MET A 33 4.98 -4.86 2.36
C MET A 33 4.47 -4.10 3.58
N GLN A 34 5.35 -3.82 4.53
CA GLN A 34 5.00 -3.02 5.69
C GLN A 34 4.72 -1.58 5.27
N MET A 35 3.65 -0.99 5.80
CA MET A 35 3.16 0.33 5.41
C MET A 35 3.04 1.29 6.60
N GLY A 36 3.84 1.09 7.65
CA GLY A 36 3.98 2.05 8.74
C GLY A 36 4.59 3.38 8.27
N ALA A 37 4.59 4.40 9.13
CA ALA A 37 5.08 5.73 8.76
C ALA A 37 6.55 5.72 8.31
N ASP A 38 7.41 5.00 9.02
CA ASP A 38 8.83 4.88 8.64
C ASP A 38 9.01 4.08 7.36
N ASP A 39 8.21 3.04 7.16
CA ASP A 39 8.24 2.24 5.93
C ASP A 39 7.86 3.09 4.72
N GLN A 40 6.84 3.93 4.84
CA GLN A 40 6.42 4.83 3.76
C GLN A 40 7.50 5.84 3.39
N THR A 41 8.25 6.36 4.36
CA THR A 41 9.40 7.22 4.10
C THR A 41 10.48 6.46 3.32
N ASN A 42 10.75 5.22 3.69
CA ASN A 42 11.70 4.36 2.98
C ASN A 42 11.22 4.05 1.56
N TRP A 43 9.93 3.80 1.37
CA TRP A 43 9.35 3.55 0.04
C TRP A 43 9.44 4.79 -0.85
N LEU A 44 9.25 5.98 -0.30
CA LEU A 44 9.42 7.23 -1.04
C LEU A 44 10.86 7.40 -1.52
N GLY A 45 11.83 7.17 -0.65
CA GLY A 45 13.25 7.22 -1.00
C GLY A 45 13.63 6.20 -2.06
N LEU A 46 13.13 4.97 -1.94
CA LEU A 46 13.36 3.91 -2.91
C LEU A 46 12.71 4.23 -4.25
N THR A 47 11.51 4.80 -4.25
CA THR A 47 10.82 5.24 -5.47
C THR A 47 11.66 6.28 -6.21
N LEU A 48 12.21 7.26 -5.49
CA LEU A 48 13.07 8.27 -6.09
C LEU A 48 14.34 7.68 -6.69
N GLN A 49 15.02 6.79 -5.98
CA GLN A 49 16.20 6.08 -6.49
C GLN A 49 15.88 5.26 -7.74
N THR A 50 14.74 4.61 -7.76
CA THR A 50 14.26 3.79 -8.88
C THR A 50 14.00 4.66 -10.10
N GLN A 51 13.33 5.79 -9.92
CA GLN A 51 13.06 6.75 -11.00
C GLN A 51 14.35 7.34 -11.57
N ILE A 52 15.33 7.65 -10.73
CA ILE A 52 16.64 8.13 -11.15
C ILE A 52 17.37 7.09 -12.00
N ALA A 53 17.36 5.83 -11.56
CA ALA A 53 17.99 4.73 -12.30
C ALA A 53 17.36 4.56 -13.69
N ILE A 54 16.05 4.60 -13.79
CA ILE A 54 15.32 4.50 -15.07
C ILE A 54 15.66 5.69 -15.96
N ALA A 55 15.67 6.90 -15.43
CA ALA A 55 15.99 8.11 -16.17
C ALA A 55 17.41 8.10 -16.74
N LYS A 56 18.34 7.43 -16.07
CA LYS A 56 19.73 7.26 -16.53
C LYS A 56 19.92 6.08 -17.49
N GLY A 57 18.84 5.43 -17.93
CA GLY A 57 18.92 4.24 -18.78
C GLY A 57 19.34 2.96 -18.04
N GLN A 58 19.24 2.95 -16.72
CA GLN A 58 19.64 1.83 -15.85
C GLN A 58 18.43 1.07 -15.29
N GLY A 59 17.34 1.00 -16.05
CA GLY A 59 16.10 0.35 -15.63
C GLY A 59 16.22 -1.16 -15.39
N THR A 60 17.26 -1.80 -15.89
CA THR A 60 17.54 -3.24 -15.66
C THR A 60 18.44 -3.49 -14.44
N THR A 61 18.90 -2.44 -13.77
CA THR A 61 19.70 -2.56 -12.55
C THR A 61 18.91 -3.29 -11.46
N THR A 62 19.54 -4.31 -10.87
CA THR A 62 18.92 -5.07 -9.77
C THR A 62 18.83 -4.20 -8.52
N MET A 63 17.65 -4.12 -7.96
CA MET A 63 17.34 -3.42 -6.71
C MET A 63 16.77 -4.40 -5.70
N GLN A 64 16.85 -4.06 -4.43
CA GLN A 64 16.40 -4.89 -3.32
C GLN A 64 15.30 -4.18 -2.54
N LEU A 65 14.25 -4.93 -2.21
CA LEU A 65 13.11 -4.48 -1.43
C LEU A 65 12.99 -5.33 -0.18
N ARG A 66 13.01 -4.70 1.00
CA ARG A 66 12.74 -5.37 2.25
C ARG A 66 11.23 -5.41 2.52
N VAL A 67 10.71 -6.60 2.73
CA VAL A 67 9.31 -6.83 3.12
C VAL A 67 9.23 -7.32 4.57
N LEU A 68 8.04 -7.70 5.02
CA LEU A 68 7.79 -8.15 6.39
C LEU A 68 8.84 -9.19 6.85
N GLU A 69 9.17 -9.15 8.15
CA GLU A 69 10.10 -10.09 8.79
C GLU A 69 11.53 -10.08 8.22
N ASN A 70 11.96 -8.94 7.71
CA ASN A 70 13.30 -8.76 7.20
C ASN A 70 13.64 -9.67 6.01
N VAL A 71 12.65 -10.01 5.21
CA VAL A 71 12.81 -10.75 3.97
C VAL A 71 13.11 -9.76 2.85
N TRP A 72 14.11 -10.06 2.02
CA TRP A 72 14.56 -9.21 0.91
C TRP A 72 14.23 -9.86 -0.43
N VAL A 73 13.56 -9.10 -1.29
CA VAL A 73 13.24 -9.48 -2.67
C VAL A 73 14.10 -8.66 -3.62
N GLN A 74 14.60 -9.28 -4.69
CA GLN A 74 15.38 -8.57 -5.71
C GLN A 74 14.61 -8.51 -7.03
N MET A 75 14.74 -7.40 -7.73
CA MET A 75 14.11 -7.19 -9.02
C MET A 75 14.78 -6.04 -9.78
N ALA A 76 14.50 -5.93 -11.08
CA ALA A 76 14.96 -4.79 -11.87
C ALA A 76 14.27 -3.50 -11.43
N ALA A 77 14.92 -2.36 -11.64
CA ALA A 77 14.39 -1.05 -11.24
C ALA A 77 13.00 -0.77 -11.84
N THR A 78 12.76 -1.15 -13.08
CA THR A 78 11.44 -0.99 -13.73
C THR A 78 10.35 -1.78 -13.03
N ASP A 79 10.65 -3.01 -12.60
CA ASP A 79 9.71 -3.83 -11.84
C ASP A 79 9.50 -3.29 -10.43
N MET A 80 10.57 -2.81 -9.81
CA MET A 80 10.50 -2.15 -8.50
C MET A 80 9.56 -0.95 -8.51
N LEU A 81 9.62 -0.12 -9.55
CA LEU A 81 8.72 1.03 -9.69
C LEU A 81 7.26 0.57 -9.76
N ASN A 82 6.96 -0.49 -10.51
CA ASN A 82 5.61 -1.04 -10.60
C ASN A 82 5.08 -1.51 -9.23
N VAL A 83 5.90 -2.17 -8.44
CA VAL A 83 5.53 -2.61 -7.08
C VAL A 83 5.26 -1.41 -6.18
N LEU A 84 6.13 -0.41 -6.22
CA LEU A 84 5.98 0.80 -5.40
C LEU A 84 4.75 1.62 -5.81
N GLU A 85 4.45 1.72 -7.10
CA GLU A 85 3.22 2.35 -7.59
C GLU A 85 1.98 1.60 -7.11
N ALA A 86 2.00 0.27 -7.15
CA ALA A 86 0.90 -0.55 -6.67
C ALA A 86 0.64 -0.33 -5.17
N SER A 87 1.70 -0.24 -4.36
CA SER A 87 1.57 0.04 -2.92
C SER A 87 0.99 1.42 -2.64
N GLY A 88 1.38 2.42 -3.42
CA GLY A 88 0.85 3.78 -3.34
C GLY A 88 -0.62 3.85 -3.73
N ALA A 89 -1.01 3.16 -4.80
CA ALA A 89 -2.39 3.06 -5.25
C ALA A 89 -3.28 2.37 -4.20
N TRP A 90 -2.78 1.31 -3.57
CA TRP A 90 -3.48 0.61 -2.49
C TRP A 90 -3.74 1.53 -1.28
N LYS A 91 -2.73 2.27 -0.86
CA LYS A 91 -2.86 3.25 0.23
C LYS A 91 -3.89 4.34 -0.11
N SER A 92 -3.82 4.88 -1.34
CA SER A 92 -4.78 5.90 -1.81
C SER A 92 -6.20 5.36 -1.81
N ALA A 93 -6.40 4.11 -2.22
CA ALA A 93 -7.72 3.47 -2.23
C ALA A 93 -8.28 3.30 -0.81
N ILE A 94 -7.44 3.03 0.20
CA ILE A 94 -7.86 2.98 1.60
C ILE A 94 -8.31 4.35 2.09
N ILE A 95 -7.57 5.41 1.77
CA ILE A 95 -7.91 6.78 2.14
C ILE A 95 -9.23 7.18 1.50
N GLU A 96 -9.43 6.86 0.22
CA GLU A 96 -10.66 7.12 -0.52
C GLU A 96 -11.86 6.37 0.09
N ALA A 97 -11.70 5.09 0.42
CA ALA A 97 -12.74 4.29 1.06
C ALA A 97 -13.18 4.90 2.43
N CYS A 98 -12.24 5.40 3.21
CA CYS A 98 -12.55 6.10 4.45
C CYS A 98 -13.28 7.42 4.21
N SER A 99 -12.89 8.18 3.20
CA SER A 99 -13.55 9.43 2.81
C SER A 99 -14.99 9.17 2.38
N ASP A 100 -15.21 8.16 1.53
CA ASP A 100 -16.55 7.77 1.06
C ASP A 100 -17.45 7.33 2.22
N ALA A 101 -16.93 6.54 3.16
CA ALA A 101 -17.67 6.13 4.35
C ALA A 101 -18.03 7.33 5.24
N LYS A 102 -17.11 8.29 5.39
CA LYS A 102 -17.36 9.52 6.15
C LYS A 102 -18.45 10.37 5.49
N ASP A 103 -18.44 10.50 4.18
CA ASP A 103 -19.47 11.22 3.43
C ASP A 103 -20.84 10.53 3.57
N ALA A 104 -20.89 9.20 3.52
CA ALA A 104 -22.10 8.43 3.74
C ALA A 104 -22.66 8.63 5.16
N MET A 105 -21.79 8.66 6.19
CA MET A 105 -22.19 8.97 7.57
C MET A 105 -22.77 10.38 7.68
N THR A 106 -22.13 11.37 7.03
CA THR A 106 -22.59 12.76 7.02
C THR A 106 -23.99 12.87 6.39
N ALA A 107 -24.22 12.17 5.27
CA ALA A 107 -25.52 12.14 4.62
C ALA A 107 -26.61 11.52 5.51
N LEU A 108 -26.29 10.43 6.23
CA LEU A 108 -27.23 9.80 7.17
C LEU A 108 -27.56 10.69 8.36
N VAL A 109 -26.58 11.42 8.89
CA VAL A 109 -26.81 12.38 9.99
C VAL A 109 -27.73 13.53 9.55
N ALA A 110 -27.59 13.99 8.30
CA ALA A 110 -28.44 15.03 7.72
C ALA A 110 -29.86 14.56 7.43
N ASP A 111 -30.12 13.26 7.33
CA ASP A 111 -31.42 12.67 7.06
C ASP A 111 -32.17 12.41 8.38
N ALA A 112 -33.16 13.25 8.69
CA ALA A 112 -33.96 13.15 9.92
C ALA A 112 -34.80 11.87 10.01
N THR A 113 -34.93 11.09 8.93
CA THR A 113 -35.67 9.82 8.92
C THR A 113 -34.80 8.63 9.34
N LYS A 114 -33.49 8.81 9.50
CA LYS A 114 -32.53 7.75 9.84
C LYS A 114 -32.26 7.72 11.34
N ALA A 115 -32.16 6.49 11.89
CA ALA A 115 -31.80 6.28 13.28
C ALA A 115 -30.28 6.41 13.48
N PRO A 116 -29.81 6.76 14.71
CA PRO A 116 -28.38 6.78 15.00
C PRO A 116 -27.66 5.47 14.69
N ALA A 117 -28.33 4.31 14.82
CA ALA A 117 -27.79 3.01 14.47
C ALA A 117 -27.40 2.90 13.00
N ASP A 118 -28.11 3.56 12.09
CA ASP A 118 -27.80 3.58 10.65
C ASP A 118 -26.48 4.28 10.38
N VAL A 119 -26.17 5.34 11.14
CA VAL A 119 -24.89 6.05 11.04
C VAL A 119 -23.75 5.18 11.55
N LEU A 120 -23.94 4.46 12.66
CA LEU A 120 -22.94 3.59 13.26
C LEU A 120 -22.68 2.34 12.41
N ALA A 121 -23.62 1.95 11.55
CA ALA A 121 -23.49 0.81 10.65
C ALA A 121 -22.62 1.11 9.42
N VAL A 122 -22.31 2.37 9.12
CA VAL A 122 -21.48 2.74 7.98
C VAL A 122 -20.04 2.28 8.20
N GLN A 123 -19.55 1.49 7.25
CA GLN A 123 -18.19 0.96 7.28
C GLN A 123 -17.49 1.27 5.95
N PRO A 124 -16.18 1.55 5.95
CA PRO A 124 -15.42 1.65 4.72
C PRO A 124 -15.41 0.32 3.97
N THR A 125 -15.40 0.39 2.64
CA THR A 125 -15.13 -0.77 1.78
C THR A 125 -13.64 -0.76 1.42
N TRP A 126 -12.91 -1.69 2.00
CA TRP A 126 -11.46 -1.79 1.78
C TRP A 126 -11.14 -2.42 0.41
N PRO A 127 -10.06 -1.97 -0.23
CA PRO A 127 -9.58 -2.54 -1.48
C PRO A 127 -8.96 -3.94 -1.31
#